data_cf92a3ca96fefbda2efa27e688e4bda6
#
_entry.id   cf92a3ca96fefbda2efa27e688e4bda6
#
_cell.length_a   1.000
_cell.length_b   1.000
_cell.length_c   1.000
_cell.angle_alpha   90.00
_cell.angle_beta   90.00
_cell.angle_gamma   90.00
#
_symmetry.space_group_name_H-M   'P 1'
#
loop_
_entity.id
_entity.type
_entity.pdbx_description
1 polymer ?
#
loop_
_entity_poly.entity_id
_entity_poly.type
_entity_poly.pdbx_seq_one_letter_code
_entity_poly.pdbx_strand_id
1 'polypeptide(L)'
;MGLKCGIVGLPNVGKSTIFNALTKAGIAAENYPFCTIEPNVGIVEVPDPRLQKLSEIVKPERIVPAAVEFVDIAGLVAGASKGEGLGNQFLANIRECDAIAHIVRCFNDDNVVHVAGEVNPLNDIAVINTELALADLATVEKALNRYAKQARSGGDKEAMKLVLVLEKLLPVLNEGMPARSVKLNEDEQKVIRQLLLLTMKPTMYVANVEDHGFTNNPLLDAVREFAAKEHAPVVAVCAKTEADIADLDDADKEMFLEDMGMSEPGLNRVIRAAYDLLGLQTYFTAGVKEVRAWTIHKGDTAPQAAGVSHTDFERGFIRAEVISFDELMACGSMQAAKEKGKIRSEGKDYVMNDGDVTLFRFNV
;
A
#
# COMPACT_ATOMS: atom_id res chain seq x y z
N MET A 1 -13.61 3.19 4.85
CA MET A 1 -13.13 2.56 3.61
C MET A 1 -11.67 2.23 3.83
N GLY A 2 -11.26 0.98 3.52
CA GLY A 2 -9.86 0.58 3.56
C GLY A 2 -9.05 1.34 2.49
N LEU A 3 -7.76 1.52 2.73
CA LEU A 3 -6.86 2.06 1.71
C LEU A 3 -6.55 0.99 0.66
N LYS A 4 -6.55 1.40 -0.61
CA LYS A 4 -6.43 0.52 -1.77
C LYS A 4 -5.07 0.66 -2.46
N CYS A 5 -4.39 -0.46 -2.68
CA CYS A 5 -3.19 -0.53 -3.51
C CYS A 5 -3.55 -1.10 -4.89
N GLY A 6 -3.44 -0.28 -5.93
CA GLY A 6 -3.71 -0.70 -7.31
C GLY A 6 -2.54 -1.47 -7.91
N ILE A 7 -2.80 -2.66 -8.43
CA ILE A 7 -1.79 -3.46 -9.15
C ILE A 7 -1.88 -3.12 -10.63
N VAL A 8 -0.80 -2.58 -11.17
CA VAL A 8 -0.67 -2.20 -12.58
C VAL A 8 0.49 -2.94 -13.25
N GLY A 9 0.45 -3.07 -14.54
CA GLY A 9 1.53 -3.66 -15.33
C GLY A 9 1.09 -3.88 -16.77
N LEU A 10 2.06 -4.00 -17.68
CA LEU A 10 1.80 -4.37 -19.07
C LEU A 10 1.26 -5.80 -19.16
N PRO A 11 0.64 -6.19 -20.29
CA PRO A 11 0.26 -7.60 -20.51
C PRO A 11 1.46 -8.55 -20.40
N ASN A 12 1.22 -9.74 -19.88
CA ASN A 12 2.19 -10.84 -19.78
C ASN A 12 3.41 -10.59 -18.86
N VAL A 13 3.30 -9.66 -17.92
CA VAL A 13 4.35 -9.43 -16.89
C VAL A 13 4.17 -10.28 -15.62
N GLY A 14 3.08 -11.06 -15.54
CA GLY A 14 2.73 -11.88 -14.37
C GLY A 14 1.74 -11.22 -13.41
N LYS A 15 1.11 -10.10 -13.81
CA LYS A 15 0.18 -9.33 -12.98
C LYS A 15 -0.97 -10.17 -12.41
N SER A 16 -1.72 -10.87 -13.26
CA SER A 16 -2.85 -11.69 -12.83
C SER A 16 -2.41 -12.90 -11.99
N THR A 17 -1.25 -13.46 -12.27
CA THR A 17 -0.69 -14.55 -11.45
C THR A 17 -0.40 -14.08 -10.03
N ILE A 18 0.24 -12.92 -9.88
CA ILE A 18 0.53 -12.31 -8.57
C ILE A 18 -0.76 -11.94 -7.85
N PHE A 19 -1.72 -11.30 -8.54
CA PHE A 19 -3.00 -10.93 -7.93
C PHE A 19 -3.78 -12.16 -7.44
N ASN A 20 -3.84 -13.22 -8.26
CA ASN A 20 -4.54 -14.46 -7.88
C ASN A 20 -3.86 -15.14 -6.70
N ALA A 21 -2.52 -15.17 -6.66
CA ALA A 21 -1.78 -15.75 -5.54
C ALA A 21 -1.97 -14.93 -4.25
N LEU A 22 -1.98 -13.60 -4.33
CA LEU A 22 -2.31 -12.71 -3.21
C LEU A 22 -3.72 -12.97 -2.66
N THR A 23 -4.70 -13.11 -3.55
CA THR A 23 -6.11 -13.24 -3.15
C THR A 23 -6.50 -14.64 -2.73
N LYS A 24 -5.80 -15.69 -3.20
CA LYS A 24 -5.98 -17.07 -2.69
C LYS A 24 -5.53 -17.21 -1.23
N ALA A 25 -4.47 -16.51 -0.85
CA ALA A 25 -4.02 -16.42 0.53
C ALA A 25 -4.93 -15.48 1.38
N GLY A 26 -5.89 -14.82 0.72
CA GLY A 26 -6.80 -13.85 1.32
C GLY A 26 -7.96 -14.50 2.06
N ILE A 27 -8.55 -13.74 2.97
CA ILE A 27 -9.66 -14.16 3.81
C ILE A 27 -10.97 -14.02 3.05
N ALA A 28 -11.93 -14.89 3.38
CA ALA A 28 -13.32 -14.64 3.02
C ALA A 28 -13.76 -13.26 3.56
N ALA A 29 -14.21 -12.38 2.67
CA ALA A 29 -14.60 -11.00 2.99
C ALA A 29 -15.64 -10.89 4.14
N GLU A 30 -16.30 -11.98 4.46
CA GLU A 30 -17.27 -12.14 5.57
C GLU A 30 -16.67 -11.85 6.96
N ASN A 31 -15.35 -11.96 7.11
CA ASN A 31 -14.68 -11.73 8.40
C ASN A 31 -14.31 -10.25 8.65
N TYR A 32 -14.45 -9.38 7.64
CA TYR A 32 -14.18 -7.95 7.77
C TYR A 32 -15.47 -7.14 7.55
N PRO A 33 -16.08 -6.64 8.63
CA PRO A 33 -17.22 -5.74 8.52
C PRO A 33 -16.79 -4.47 7.77
N PHE A 34 -17.58 -4.04 6.80
CA PHE A 34 -17.40 -2.86 5.93
C PHE A 34 -16.57 -3.06 4.64
N CYS A 35 -16.18 -4.28 4.27
CA CYS A 35 -15.58 -4.54 2.97
C CYS A 35 -16.67 -4.92 1.96
N THR A 36 -16.71 -4.21 0.84
CA THR A 36 -17.59 -4.53 -0.29
C THR A 36 -16.89 -5.56 -1.16
N ILE A 37 -17.56 -6.66 -1.50
CA ILE A 37 -17.05 -7.64 -2.47
C ILE A 37 -17.22 -7.02 -3.86
N GLU A 38 -16.17 -6.43 -4.39
CA GLU A 38 -16.13 -5.93 -5.77
C GLU A 38 -15.31 -6.88 -6.65
N PRO A 39 -15.70 -7.08 -7.91
CA PRO A 39 -14.84 -7.80 -8.85
C PRO A 39 -13.48 -7.11 -8.93
N ASN A 40 -12.42 -7.89 -8.96
CA ASN A 40 -11.03 -7.42 -9.01
C ASN A 40 -10.50 -6.71 -7.73
N VAL A 41 -11.18 -6.82 -6.60
CA VAL A 41 -10.67 -6.37 -5.28
C VAL A 41 -10.39 -7.58 -4.41
N GLY A 42 -9.18 -7.67 -3.90
CA GLY A 42 -8.75 -8.70 -2.95
C GLY A 42 -8.39 -8.10 -1.59
N ILE A 43 -8.97 -8.66 -0.53
CA ILE A 43 -8.62 -8.31 0.85
C ILE A 43 -7.58 -9.31 1.31
N VAL A 44 -6.42 -8.81 1.72
CA VAL A 44 -5.26 -9.63 2.06
C VAL A 44 -4.80 -9.32 3.46
N GLU A 45 -4.57 -10.37 4.27
CA GLU A 45 -4.01 -10.20 5.61
C GLU A 45 -2.61 -9.63 5.56
N VAL A 46 -2.31 -8.74 6.48
CA VAL A 46 -0.95 -8.23 6.70
C VAL A 46 -0.20 -9.22 7.58
N PRO A 47 0.85 -9.89 7.07
CA PRO A 47 1.62 -10.83 7.86
C PRO A 47 2.37 -10.10 8.99
N ASP A 48 1.99 -10.41 10.23
CA ASP A 48 2.62 -9.83 11.42
C ASP A 48 2.86 -10.90 12.47
N PRO A 49 4.13 -11.34 12.69
CA PRO A 49 4.46 -12.38 13.67
C PRO A 49 4.16 -11.97 15.12
N ARG A 50 4.00 -10.66 15.38
CA ARG A 50 3.68 -10.15 16.71
C ARG A 50 2.28 -10.57 17.15
N LEU A 51 1.34 -10.67 16.21
CA LEU A 51 -0.04 -11.09 16.47
C LEU A 51 -0.09 -12.53 17.04
N GLN A 52 0.69 -13.44 16.43
CA GLN A 52 0.79 -14.82 16.91
C GLN A 52 1.40 -14.90 18.30
N LYS A 53 2.50 -14.19 18.55
CA LYS A 53 3.15 -14.15 19.86
C LYS A 53 2.24 -13.58 20.96
N LEU A 54 1.44 -12.56 20.64
CA LEU A 54 0.43 -12.03 21.58
C LEU A 54 -0.64 -13.08 21.90
N SER A 55 -1.07 -13.83 20.88
CA SER A 55 -2.08 -14.87 21.08
C SER A 55 -1.59 -16.03 21.96
N GLU A 56 -0.31 -16.36 21.92
CA GLU A 56 0.31 -17.38 22.79
C GLU A 56 0.28 -16.97 24.28
N ILE A 57 0.46 -15.66 24.57
CA ILE A 57 0.41 -15.13 25.93
C ILE A 57 -1.04 -15.03 26.44
N VAL A 58 -1.94 -14.54 25.60
CA VAL A 58 -3.32 -14.20 26.02
C VAL A 58 -4.27 -15.39 25.88
N LYS A 59 -3.99 -16.30 24.92
CA LYS A 59 -4.83 -17.47 24.54
C LYS A 59 -6.27 -17.06 24.27
N PRO A 60 -6.50 -16.20 23.24
CA PRO A 60 -7.81 -15.67 22.94
C PRO A 60 -8.69 -16.71 22.24
N GLU A 61 -10.02 -16.45 22.28
CA GLU A 61 -10.98 -17.24 21.50
C GLU A 61 -10.85 -16.96 19.98
N ARG A 62 -10.40 -15.75 19.62
CA ARG A 62 -10.28 -15.31 18.21
C ARG A 62 -9.04 -14.44 18.00
N ILE A 63 -8.42 -14.62 16.83
CA ILE A 63 -7.30 -13.81 16.34
C ILE A 63 -7.76 -13.09 15.07
N VAL A 64 -7.54 -11.78 14.99
CA VAL A 64 -7.91 -10.98 13.82
C VAL A 64 -6.71 -10.16 13.33
N PRO A 65 -6.14 -10.50 12.19
CA PRO A 65 -5.03 -9.75 11.59
C PRO A 65 -5.49 -8.41 11.01
N ALA A 66 -4.55 -7.51 10.76
CA ALA A 66 -4.76 -6.35 9.92
C ALA A 66 -4.91 -6.79 8.46
N ALA A 67 -5.56 -5.96 7.65
CA ALA A 67 -5.75 -6.25 6.22
C ALA A 67 -5.49 -5.03 5.36
N VAL A 68 -5.14 -5.28 4.10
CA VAL A 68 -4.99 -4.26 3.05
C VAL A 68 -5.75 -4.71 1.81
N GLU A 69 -6.30 -3.75 1.07
CA GLU A 69 -7.03 -4.02 -0.17
C GLU A 69 -6.09 -3.88 -1.37
N PHE A 70 -6.06 -4.91 -2.22
CA PHE A 70 -5.42 -4.87 -3.52
C PHE A 70 -6.48 -4.84 -4.62
N VAL A 71 -6.26 -4.02 -5.64
CA VAL A 71 -7.16 -3.89 -6.79
C VAL A 71 -6.42 -4.31 -8.05
N ASP A 72 -6.91 -5.35 -8.74
CA ASP A 72 -6.38 -5.71 -10.06
C ASP A 72 -6.88 -4.72 -11.09
N ILE A 73 -5.99 -3.90 -11.60
CA ILE A 73 -6.30 -2.92 -12.62
C ILE A 73 -5.98 -3.54 -13.98
N ALA A 74 -6.99 -3.65 -14.85
CA ALA A 74 -6.83 -4.22 -16.19
C ALA A 74 -5.66 -3.58 -16.92
N GLY A 75 -4.86 -4.42 -17.59
CA GLY A 75 -3.59 -3.99 -18.19
C GLY A 75 -3.72 -2.81 -19.13
N LEU A 76 -2.79 -1.88 -19.01
CA LEU A 76 -2.66 -0.73 -19.91
C LEU A 76 -2.15 -1.20 -21.27
N VAL A 77 -2.75 -0.67 -22.35
CA VAL A 77 -2.18 -0.71 -23.68
C VAL A 77 -1.72 0.71 -24.02
N ALA A 78 -0.60 0.85 -24.70
CA ALA A 78 -0.10 2.15 -25.15
C ALA A 78 -1.20 2.93 -25.91
N GLY A 79 -1.39 4.22 -25.57
CA GLY A 79 -2.45 5.06 -26.15
C GLY A 79 -3.72 5.16 -25.29
N ALA A 80 -3.73 4.62 -24.10
CA ALA A 80 -4.88 4.67 -23.18
C ALA A 80 -5.31 6.10 -22.79
N SER A 81 -4.37 7.03 -22.73
CA SER A 81 -4.62 8.44 -22.43
C SER A 81 -5.37 9.20 -23.54
N LYS A 82 -5.39 8.65 -24.77
CA LYS A 82 -6.11 9.26 -25.90
C LYS A 82 -7.62 9.00 -25.94
N GLY A 83 -8.15 8.33 -24.90
CA GLY A 83 -9.55 8.47 -24.54
C GLY A 83 -10.55 7.55 -25.19
N GLU A 84 -10.16 6.40 -25.74
CA GLU A 84 -11.13 5.42 -26.24
C GLU A 84 -11.26 4.19 -25.32
N GLY A 85 -12.45 4.00 -24.74
CA GLY A 85 -12.87 2.74 -24.12
C GLY A 85 -12.12 2.32 -22.86
N LEU A 86 -11.34 1.24 -22.94
CA LEU A 86 -10.65 0.60 -21.80
C LEU A 86 -9.63 1.48 -21.09
N GLY A 87 -9.01 2.44 -21.81
CA GLY A 87 -8.03 3.36 -21.24
C GLY A 87 -8.63 4.30 -20.17
N ASN A 88 -9.82 4.84 -20.43
CA ASN A 88 -10.50 5.69 -19.46
C ASN A 88 -10.88 4.93 -18.19
N GLN A 89 -11.29 3.67 -18.32
CA GLN A 89 -11.63 2.82 -17.18
C GLN A 89 -10.36 2.48 -16.36
N PHE A 90 -9.25 2.20 -17.01
CA PHE A 90 -7.94 2.01 -16.36
C PHE A 90 -7.55 3.22 -15.51
N LEU A 91 -7.61 4.42 -16.09
CA LEU A 91 -7.29 5.67 -15.37
C LEU A 91 -8.26 5.95 -14.22
N ALA A 92 -9.55 5.64 -14.38
CA ALA A 92 -10.55 5.79 -13.33
C ALA A 92 -10.26 4.85 -12.16
N ASN A 93 -9.95 3.59 -12.43
CA ASN A 93 -9.61 2.61 -11.39
C ASN A 93 -8.35 3.01 -10.60
N ILE A 94 -7.31 3.55 -11.29
CA ILE A 94 -6.14 4.06 -10.58
C ILE A 94 -6.50 5.26 -9.70
N ARG A 95 -7.42 6.15 -10.12
CA ARG A 95 -7.83 7.30 -9.29
C ARG A 95 -8.41 6.89 -7.95
N GLU A 96 -9.10 5.77 -7.90
CA GLU A 96 -9.70 5.22 -6.68
C GLU A 96 -8.70 4.54 -5.73
N CYS A 97 -7.49 4.26 -6.21
CA CYS A 97 -6.43 3.68 -5.39
C CYS A 97 -5.62 4.76 -4.66
N ASP A 98 -5.03 4.41 -3.52
CA ASP A 98 -4.20 5.29 -2.69
C ASP A 98 -2.71 5.13 -2.98
N ALA A 99 -2.29 3.96 -3.48
CA ALA A 99 -0.94 3.64 -3.90
C ALA A 99 -0.93 2.72 -5.12
N ILE A 100 0.22 2.58 -5.78
CA ILE A 100 0.41 1.77 -6.97
C ILE A 100 1.51 0.73 -6.72
N ALA A 101 1.19 -0.55 -6.96
CA ALA A 101 2.15 -1.64 -7.09
C ALA A 101 2.35 -1.93 -8.59
N HIS A 102 3.46 -1.50 -9.14
CA HIS A 102 3.78 -1.67 -10.55
C HIS A 102 4.55 -2.97 -10.76
N ILE A 103 3.90 -3.95 -11.39
CA ILE A 103 4.52 -5.24 -11.72
C ILE A 103 5.34 -5.07 -12.99
N VAL A 104 6.61 -5.46 -12.93
CA VAL A 104 7.53 -5.41 -14.06
C VAL A 104 8.18 -6.77 -14.29
N ARG A 105 8.34 -7.16 -15.56
CA ARG A 105 8.94 -8.43 -15.94
C ARG A 105 10.46 -8.30 -15.98
N CYS A 106 11.14 -9.10 -15.13
CA CYS A 106 12.60 -9.17 -15.03
C CYS A 106 13.13 -10.58 -15.32
N PHE A 107 12.55 -11.27 -16.30
CA PHE A 107 12.95 -12.59 -16.75
C PHE A 107 12.71 -12.75 -18.25
N ASN A 108 13.47 -13.66 -18.89
CA ASN A 108 13.28 -14.07 -20.27
C ASN A 108 12.62 -15.45 -20.31
N ASP A 109 11.53 -15.59 -21.07
CA ASP A 109 10.86 -16.87 -21.32
C ASP A 109 10.32 -16.84 -22.75
N ASP A 110 10.84 -17.72 -23.60
CA ASP A 110 10.47 -17.80 -25.01
C ASP A 110 9.01 -18.22 -25.23
N ASN A 111 8.40 -18.87 -24.24
CA ASN A 111 6.99 -19.28 -24.26
C ASN A 111 6.02 -18.15 -23.88
N VAL A 112 6.53 -17.06 -23.32
CA VAL A 112 5.73 -15.92 -22.87
C VAL A 112 6.08 -14.71 -23.74
N VAL A 113 5.23 -14.40 -24.71
CA VAL A 113 5.45 -13.27 -25.63
C VAL A 113 5.40 -11.96 -24.84
N HIS A 114 6.43 -11.11 -25.01
CA HIS A 114 6.41 -9.74 -24.54
C HIS A 114 5.74 -8.82 -25.56
N VAL A 115 4.92 -7.86 -25.11
CA VAL A 115 4.13 -6.96 -25.97
C VAL A 115 5.01 -6.13 -26.91
N ALA A 116 6.20 -5.76 -26.45
CA ALA A 116 7.18 -5.00 -27.23
C ALA A 116 8.15 -5.89 -28.04
N GLY A 117 8.02 -7.23 -27.96
CA GLY A 117 8.93 -8.18 -28.61
C GLY A 117 10.26 -8.41 -27.87
N GLU A 118 10.63 -7.56 -26.94
CA GLU A 118 11.85 -7.62 -26.13
C GLU A 118 11.52 -7.28 -24.68
N VAL A 119 12.12 -8.01 -23.73
CA VAL A 119 11.96 -7.74 -22.30
C VAL A 119 12.84 -6.59 -21.87
N ASN A 120 12.23 -5.45 -21.58
CA ASN A 120 12.91 -4.25 -21.09
C ASN A 120 12.08 -3.60 -19.98
N PRO A 121 12.35 -3.91 -18.70
CA PRO A 121 11.54 -3.42 -17.59
C PRO A 121 11.53 -1.88 -17.48
N LEU A 122 12.60 -1.19 -17.85
CA LEU A 122 12.64 0.26 -17.80
C LEU A 122 11.74 0.89 -18.88
N ASN A 123 11.67 0.26 -20.05
CA ASN A 123 10.75 0.69 -21.09
C ASN A 123 9.29 0.44 -20.68
N ASP A 124 9.00 -0.69 -20.04
CA ASP A 124 7.67 -1.02 -19.53
C ASP A 124 7.22 0.01 -18.47
N ILE A 125 8.12 0.39 -17.56
CA ILE A 125 7.89 1.46 -16.58
C ILE A 125 7.62 2.79 -17.29
N ALA A 126 8.43 3.14 -18.29
CA ALA A 126 8.29 4.39 -19.03
C ALA A 126 6.95 4.48 -19.75
N VAL A 127 6.46 3.40 -20.36
CA VAL A 127 5.15 3.36 -21.04
C VAL A 127 4.03 3.70 -20.05
N ILE A 128 3.97 3.05 -18.89
CA ILE A 128 2.92 3.31 -17.91
C ILE A 128 3.05 4.73 -17.32
N ASN A 129 4.26 5.15 -16.95
CA ASN A 129 4.48 6.48 -16.41
C ASN A 129 4.08 7.58 -17.40
N THR A 130 4.38 7.39 -18.69
CA THR A 130 4.01 8.35 -19.75
C THR A 130 2.48 8.46 -19.87
N GLU A 131 1.76 7.34 -19.90
CA GLU A 131 0.29 7.38 -19.99
C GLU A 131 -0.35 8.07 -18.77
N LEU A 132 0.16 7.80 -17.56
CA LEU A 132 -0.30 8.47 -16.34
C LEU A 132 0.04 9.97 -16.37
N ALA A 133 1.25 10.34 -16.83
CA ALA A 133 1.67 11.73 -16.93
C ALA A 133 0.83 12.51 -17.95
N LEU A 134 0.48 11.92 -19.09
CA LEU A 134 -0.41 12.52 -20.08
C LEU A 134 -1.82 12.77 -19.54
N ALA A 135 -2.35 11.83 -18.75
CA ALA A 135 -3.65 12.01 -18.09
C ALA A 135 -3.61 13.14 -17.05
N ASP A 136 -2.53 13.24 -16.29
CA ASP A 136 -2.34 14.31 -15.31
C ASP A 136 -2.09 15.65 -16.00
N LEU A 137 -1.35 15.66 -17.11
CA LEU A 137 -1.12 16.87 -17.93
C LEU A 137 -2.45 17.49 -18.35
N ALA A 138 -3.37 16.69 -18.90
CA ALA A 138 -4.69 17.16 -19.29
C ALA A 138 -5.48 17.70 -18.08
N THR A 139 -5.34 17.08 -16.90
CA THR A 139 -5.97 17.54 -15.65
C THR A 139 -5.38 18.89 -15.20
N VAL A 140 -4.05 19.03 -15.24
CA VAL A 140 -3.32 20.25 -14.86
C VAL A 140 -3.65 21.40 -15.79
N GLU A 141 -3.64 21.19 -17.12
CA GLU A 141 -4.00 22.21 -18.10
C GLU A 141 -5.43 22.70 -17.92
N LYS A 142 -6.38 21.78 -17.71
CA LYS A 142 -7.79 22.13 -17.44
C LYS A 142 -7.92 22.95 -16.15
N ALA A 143 -7.19 22.57 -15.11
CA ALA A 143 -7.18 23.31 -13.83
C ALA A 143 -6.55 24.70 -14.02
N LEU A 144 -5.42 24.82 -14.71
CA LEU A 144 -4.80 26.11 -15.02
C LEU A 144 -5.76 27.04 -15.76
N ASN A 145 -6.44 26.57 -16.80
CA ASN A 145 -7.42 27.35 -17.55
C ASN A 145 -8.58 27.83 -16.68
N ARG A 146 -9.03 26.99 -15.72
CA ARG A 146 -10.11 27.31 -14.80
C ARG A 146 -9.71 28.37 -13.77
N TYR A 147 -8.56 28.16 -13.12
CA TYR A 147 -8.15 28.97 -11.95
C TYR A 147 -7.31 30.19 -12.30
N ALA A 148 -6.72 30.27 -13.52
CA ALA A 148 -5.91 31.41 -13.93
C ALA A 148 -6.66 32.76 -13.87
N LYS A 149 -7.95 32.79 -14.19
CA LYS A 149 -8.76 34.02 -14.12
C LYS A 149 -9.02 34.42 -12.66
N GLN A 150 -9.31 33.44 -11.79
CA GLN A 150 -9.56 33.69 -10.36
C GLN A 150 -8.29 34.17 -9.65
N ALA A 151 -7.13 33.56 -9.97
CA ALA A 151 -5.84 33.97 -9.43
C ALA A 151 -5.46 35.42 -9.82
N ARG A 152 -5.75 35.83 -11.06
CA ARG A 152 -5.45 37.20 -11.56
C ARG A 152 -6.34 38.27 -10.93
N SER A 153 -7.54 37.93 -10.49
CA SER A 153 -8.46 38.91 -9.83
C SER A 153 -8.00 39.29 -8.41
N GLY A 154 -6.96 38.63 -7.89
CA GLY A 154 -6.29 39.00 -6.64
C GLY A 154 -7.06 38.71 -5.34
N GLY A 155 -8.31 38.20 -5.42
CA GLY A 155 -9.16 37.94 -4.26
C GLY A 155 -9.03 36.53 -3.67
N ASP A 156 -8.59 35.57 -4.47
CA ASP A 156 -8.54 34.16 -4.11
C ASP A 156 -7.09 33.67 -3.93
N LYS A 157 -6.64 33.69 -2.67
CA LYS A 157 -5.28 33.26 -2.30
C LYS A 157 -5.04 31.76 -2.54
N GLU A 158 -6.07 30.93 -2.43
CA GLU A 158 -5.95 29.49 -2.68
C GLU A 158 -5.82 29.21 -4.17
N ALA A 159 -6.59 29.89 -5.02
CA ALA A 159 -6.44 29.81 -6.47
C ALA A 159 -5.04 30.26 -6.92
N MET A 160 -4.49 31.32 -6.31
CA MET A 160 -3.12 31.78 -6.60
C MET A 160 -2.07 30.72 -6.24
N LYS A 161 -2.17 30.13 -5.05
CA LYS A 161 -1.27 29.05 -4.62
C LYS A 161 -1.37 27.83 -5.55
N LEU A 162 -2.61 27.44 -5.89
CA LEU A 162 -2.84 26.32 -6.79
C LEU A 162 -2.19 26.54 -8.15
N VAL A 163 -2.38 27.71 -8.77
CA VAL A 163 -1.78 28.05 -10.06
C VAL A 163 -0.27 27.95 -10.03
N LEU A 164 0.38 28.47 -8.98
CA LEU A 164 1.83 28.39 -8.82
C LEU A 164 2.33 26.93 -8.75
N VAL A 165 1.61 26.05 -8.06
CA VAL A 165 1.94 24.63 -7.99
C VAL A 165 1.74 23.96 -9.35
N LEU A 166 0.63 24.26 -10.04
CA LEU A 166 0.36 23.69 -11.37
C LEU A 166 1.43 24.11 -12.39
N GLU A 167 1.92 25.36 -12.35
CA GLU A 167 3.00 25.85 -13.18
C GLU A 167 4.35 25.14 -12.91
N LYS A 168 4.59 24.68 -11.69
CA LYS A 168 5.75 23.82 -11.36
C LYS A 168 5.63 22.41 -11.93
N LEU A 169 4.41 21.85 -11.94
CA LEU A 169 4.17 20.47 -12.39
C LEU A 169 4.12 20.34 -13.90
N LEU A 170 3.66 21.39 -14.59
CA LEU A 170 3.42 21.37 -16.04
C LEU A 170 4.65 20.93 -16.86
N PRO A 171 5.85 21.51 -16.69
CA PRO A 171 7.02 21.12 -17.47
C PRO A 171 7.43 19.66 -17.23
N VAL A 172 7.34 19.18 -15.99
CA VAL A 172 7.71 17.81 -15.60
C VAL A 172 6.78 16.79 -16.25
N LEU A 173 5.47 17.07 -16.21
CA LEU A 173 4.46 16.22 -16.87
C LEU A 173 4.60 16.24 -18.40
N ASN A 174 4.97 17.37 -19.01
CA ASN A 174 5.25 17.47 -20.42
C ASN A 174 6.45 16.61 -20.86
N GLU A 175 7.41 16.39 -19.98
CA GLU A 175 8.56 15.48 -20.21
C GLU A 175 8.20 14.00 -19.92
N GLY A 176 6.93 13.70 -19.62
CA GLY A 176 6.47 12.34 -19.24
C GLY A 176 6.94 11.88 -17.87
N MET A 177 7.46 12.80 -17.05
CA MET A 177 7.92 12.49 -15.70
C MET A 177 6.77 12.60 -14.69
N PRO A 178 6.77 11.79 -13.62
CA PRO A 178 5.70 11.81 -12.64
C PRO A 178 5.72 13.08 -11.78
N ALA A 179 4.55 13.61 -11.45
CA ALA A 179 4.40 14.81 -10.61
C ALA A 179 5.06 14.67 -9.22
N ARG A 180 5.13 13.44 -8.67
CA ARG A 180 5.82 13.14 -7.39
C ARG A 180 7.33 13.42 -7.41
N SER A 181 7.95 13.56 -8.59
CA SER A 181 9.35 13.94 -8.70
C SER A 181 9.62 15.40 -8.34
N VAL A 182 8.58 16.25 -8.31
CA VAL A 182 8.66 17.65 -7.92
C VAL A 182 8.58 17.77 -6.40
N LYS A 183 9.57 18.39 -5.78
CA LYS A 183 9.54 18.68 -4.34
C LYS A 183 8.51 19.77 -4.05
N LEU A 184 7.42 19.37 -3.39
CA LEU A 184 6.38 20.27 -2.91
C LEU A 184 6.42 20.34 -1.38
N ASN A 185 6.23 21.55 -0.82
CA ASN A 185 6.04 21.70 0.61
C ASN A 185 4.63 21.26 1.05
N GLU A 186 4.37 21.19 2.35
CA GLU A 186 3.09 20.69 2.89
C GLU A 186 1.88 21.50 2.41
N ASP A 187 1.99 22.83 2.30
CA ASP A 187 0.91 23.69 1.84
C ASP A 187 0.62 23.47 0.35
N GLU A 188 1.67 23.29 -0.47
CA GLU A 188 1.55 22.95 -1.88
C GLU A 188 0.91 21.58 -2.08
N GLN A 189 1.30 20.59 -1.26
CA GLN A 189 0.69 19.26 -1.29
C GLN A 189 -0.81 19.30 -0.92
N LYS A 190 -1.18 20.09 0.08
CA LYS A 190 -2.60 20.27 0.48
C LYS A 190 -3.43 20.84 -0.66
N VAL A 191 -2.93 21.87 -1.32
CA VAL A 191 -3.65 22.56 -2.40
C VAL A 191 -3.85 21.66 -3.63
N ILE A 192 -2.84 20.85 -4.00
CA ILE A 192 -2.89 19.98 -5.19
C ILE A 192 -3.71 18.70 -4.96
N ARG A 193 -3.92 18.29 -3.70
CA ARG A 193 -4.61 17.02 -3.35
C ARG A 193 -6.00 16.90 -3.97
N GLN A 194 -6.73 18.02 -4.11
CA GLN A 194 -8.07 18.04 -4.71
C GLN A 194 -8.10 17.57 -6.17
N LEU A 195 -6.98 17.60 -6.89
CA LEU A 195 -6.91 17.19 -8.30
C LEU A 195 -6.71 15.69 -8.48
N LEU A 196 -6.43 14.95 -7.40
CA LEU A 196 -6.25 13.49 -7.41
C LEU A 196 -5.32 13.03 -8.55
N LEU A 197 -4.17 13.71 -8.70
CA LEU A 197 -3.21 13.40 -9.75
C LEU A 197 -2.69 11.96 -9.58
N LEU A 198 -2.67 11.21 -10.69
CA LEU A 198 -2.29 9.81 -10.72
C LEU A 198 -0.80 9.62 -10.41
N THR A 199 0.04 10.49 -10.97
CA THR A 199 1.48 10.43 -10.79
C THR A 199 1.98 11.02 -9.47
N MET A 200 1.09 11.56 -8.63
CA MET A 200 1.39 11.93 -7.24
C MET A 200 1.26 10.74 -6.30
N LYS A 201 0.59 9.66 -6.71
CA LYS A 201 0.41 8.49 -5.85
C LYS A 201 1.74 7.81 -5.53
N PRO A 202 1.94 7.38 -4.27
CA PRO A 202 3.08 6.55 -3.90
C PRO A 202 3.14 5.29 -4.77
N THR A 203 4.32 4.94 -5.24
CA THR A 203 4.51 3.81 -6.16
C THR A 203 5.63 2.90 -5.66
N MET A 204 5.41 1.60 -5.71
CA MET A 204 6.42 0.56 -5.54
C MET A 204 6.55 -0.28 -6.81
N TYR A 205 7.70 -0.90 -7.01
CA TYR A 205 7.93 -1.83 -8.10
C TYR A 205 7.97 -3.26 -7.57
N VAL A 206 7.19 -4.14 -8.20
CA VAL A 206 7.21 -5.57 -7.93
C VAL A 206 7.88 -6.23 -9.14
N ALA A 207 9.14 -6.60 -8.98
CA ALA A 207 9.94 -7.20 -10.02
C ALA A 207 9.66 -8.71 -10.06
N ASN A 208 8.99 -9.17 -11.12
CA ASN A 208 8.74 -10.58 -11.34
C ASN A 208 9.97 -11.20 -11.99
N VAL A 209 10.62 -12.12 -11.27
CA VAL A 209 11.86 -12.82 -11.66
C VAL A 209 11.60 -14.32 -11.83
N GLU A 210 12.57 -15.04 -12.38
CA GLU A 210 12.60 -16.51 -12.34
C GLU A 210 13.02 -17.03 -10.94
N ASP A 211 12.84 -18.31 -10.69
CA ASP A 211 13.14 -18.97 -9.41
C ASP A 211 14.58 -18.69 -8.91
N HIS A 212 15.55 -18.57 -9.81
CA HIS A 212 16.94 -18.24 -9.51
C HIS A 212 17.33 -16.80 -9.89
N GLY A 213 16.36 -15.98 -10.27
CA GLY A 213 16.57 -14.61 -10.78
C GLY A 213 16.65 -13.51 -9.72
N PHE A 214 16.79 -13.84 -8.45
CA PHE A 214 16.88 -12.86 -7.35
C PHE A 214 18.26 -12.20 -7.21
N THR A 215 19.29 -12.85 -7.75
CA THR A 215 20.69 -12.40 -7.76
C THR A 215 21.25 -12.52 -9.17
N ASN A 216 22.28 -11.71 -9.49
CA ASN A 216 22.94 -11.71 -10.80
C ASN A 216 21.96 -11.51 -11.97
N ASN A 217 20.95 -10.67 -11.78
CA ASN A 217 19.91 -10.37 -12.75
C ASN A 217 20.00 -8.90 -13.18
N PRO A 218 20.58 -8.61 -14.36
CA PRO A 218 20.75 -7.25 -14.84
C PRO A 218 19.44 -6.48 -15.02
N LEU A 219 18.33 -7.18 -15.35
CA LEU A 219 17.00 -6.56 -15.49
C LEU A 219 16.48 -6.09 -14.13
N LEU A 220 16.64 -6.91 -13.08
CA LEU A 220 16.27 -6.55 -11.72
C LEU A 220 17.15 -5.41 -11.18
N ASP A 221 18.45 -5.45 -11.45
CA ASP A 221 19.38 -4.41 -10.99
C ASP A 221 19.07 -3.07 -11.65
N ALA A 222 18.71 -3.05 -12.93
CA ALA A 222 18.26 -1.85 -13.63
C ALA A 222 16.99 -1.25 -12.99
N VAL A 223 16.01 -2.09 -12.59
CA VAL A 223 14.81 -1.63 -11.88
C VAL A 223 15.16 -1.06 -10.51
N ARG A 224 16.07 -1.69 -9.76
CA ARG A 224 16.54 -1.20 -8.47
C ARG A 224 17.23 0.16 -8.57
N GLU A 225 18.09 0.35 -9.56
CA GLU A 225 18.76 1.62 -9.80
C GLU A 225 17.77 2.74 -10.19
N PHE A 226 16.80 2.41 -11.02
CA PHE A 226 15.75 3.34 -11.40
C PHE A 226 14.90 3.75 -10.18
N ALA A 227 14.41 2.78 -9.43
CA ALA A 227 13.57 2.99 -8.27
C ALA A 227 14.28 3.77 -7.14
N ALA A 228 15.60 3.54 -6.96
CA ALA A 228 16.40 4.28 -6.00
C ALA A 228 16.41 5.79 -6.26
N LYS A 229 16.41 6.22 -7.53
CA LYS A 229 16.34 7.64 -7.91
C LYS A 229 15.00 8.28 -7.54
N GLU A 230 13.94 7.49 -7.52
CA GLU A 230 12.58 7.91 -7.13
C GLU A 230 12.29 7.68 -5.65
N HIS A 231 13.22 7.10 -4.89
CA HIS A 231 13.02 6.62 -3.51
C HIS A 231 11.85 5.63 -3.39
N ALA A 232 11.60 4.87 -4.44
CA ALA A 232 10.53 3.88 -4.51
C ALA A 232 11.02 2.50 -4.03
N PRO A 233 10.21 1.74 -3.26
CA PRO A 233 10.54 0.38 -2.88
C PRO A 233 10.54 -0.57 -4.08
N VAL A 234 11.43 -1.57 -4.07
CA VAL A 234 11.44 -2.68 -5.02
C VAL A 234 11.34 -3.99 -4.26
N VAL A 235 10.38 -4.82 -4.63
CA VAL A 235 10.23 -6.18 -4.10
C VAL A 235 10.35 -7.17 -5.27
N ALA A 236 11.35 -8.05 -5.22
CA ALA A 236 11.49 -9.13 -6.18
C ALA A 236 10.67 -10.34 -5.72
N VAL A 237 9.88 -10.92 -6.64
CA VAL A 237 9.08 -12.12 -6.42
C VAL A 237 9.16 -13.01 -7.66
N CYS A 238 9.00 -14.32 -7.50
CA CYS A 238 8.74 -15.22 -8.62
C CYS A 238 7.25 -15.57 -8.63
N ALA A 239 6.50 -14.99 -9.58
CA ALA A 239 5.05 -15.15 -9.64
C ALA A 239 4.62 -16.62 -9.77
N LYS A 240 5.41 -17.46 -10.45
CA LYS A 240 5.17 -18.89 -10.59
C LYS A 240 5.29 -19.59 -9.24
N THR A 241 6.40 -19.41 -8.54
CA THR A 241 6.64 -19.97 -7.20
C THR A 241 5.57 -19.52 -6.20
N GLU A 242 5.17 -18.24 -6.23
CA GLU A 242 4.11 -17.73 -5.36
C GLU A 242 2.75 -18.37 -5.66
N ALA A 243 2.43 -18.62 -6.93
CA ALA A 243 1.22 -19.32 -7.30
C ALA A 243 1.23 -20.79 -6.81
N ASP A 244 2.36 -21.48 -6.94
CA ASP A 244 2.53 -22.84 -6.45
C ASP A 244 2.37 -22.91 -4.92
N ILE A 245 3.00 -21.99 -4.18
CA ILE A 245 2.89 -21.86 -2.71
C ILE A 245 1.43 -21.58 -2.28
N ALA A 246 0.71 -20.77 -3.03
CA ALA A 246 -0.67 -20.41 -2.70
C ALA A 246 -1.65 -21.59 -2.82
N ASP A 247 -1.29 -22.64 -3.55
CA ASP A 247 -2.10 -23.85 -3.74
C ASP A 247 -1.77 -24.95 -2.71
N LEU A 248 -0.71 -24.81 -1.90
CA LEU A 248 -0.29 -25.76 -0.88
C LEU A 248 -1.05 -25.57 0.43
N ASP A 249 -1.25 -26.67 1.17
CA ASP A 249 -1.66 -26.60 2.56
C ASP A 249 -0.51 -26.10 3.47
N ASP A 250 -0.81 -25.79 4.73
CA ASP A 250 0.17 -25.15 5.63
C ASP A 250 1.42 -26.03 5.87
N ALA A 251 1.26 -27.36 5.93
CA ALA A 251 2.38 -28.29 6.17
C ALA A 251 3.28 -28.41 4.93
N ASP A 252 2.68 -28.56 3.75
CA ASP A 252 3.40 -28.63 2.49
C ASP A 252 4.07 -27.29 2.15
N LYS A 253 3.43 -26.19 2.50
CA LYS A 253 3.97 -24.82 2.33
C LYS A 253 5.24 -24.61 3.16
N GLU A 254 5.25 -25.06 4.42
CA GLU A 254 6.44 -24.94 5.28
C GLU A 254 7.61 -25.74 4.72
N MET A 255 7.37 -26.98 4.29
CA MET A 255 8.38 -27.83 3.65
C MET A 255 8.90 -27.22 2.35
N PHE A 256 8.02 -26.71 1.50
CA PHE A 256 8.39 -26.08 0.24
C PHE A 256 9.27 -24.84 0.44
N LEU A 257 8.92 -23.99 1.40
CA LEU A 257 9.72 -22.80 1.75
C LEU A 257 11.10 -23.18 2.28
N GLU A 258 11.18 -24.23 3.11
CA GLU A 258 12.45 -24.73 3.64
C GLU A 258 13.34 -25.27 2.52
N ASP A 259 12.80 -26.07 1.60
CA ASP A 259 13.52 -26.60 0.44
C ASP A 259 14.05 -25.49 -0.49
N MET A 260 13.31 -24.39 -0.62
CA MET A 260 13.71 -23.22 -1.39
C MET A 260 14.65 -22.28 -0.62
N GLY A 261 14.94 -22.56 0.66
CA GLY A 261 15.74 -21.69 1.52
C GLY A 261 15.06 -20.35 1.83
N MET A 262 13.74 -20.32 1.77
CA MET A 262 12.92 -19.13 2.03
C MET A 262 12.32 -19.19 3.44
N SER A 263 12.37 -18.09 4.17
CA SER A 263 11.75 -17.98 5.50
C SER A 263 10.24 -17.70 5.45
N GLU A 264 9.76 -17.18 4.32
CA GLU A 264 8.37 -16.82 4.10
C GLU A 264 8.09 -16.64 2.59
N PRO A 265 6.82 -16.68 2.15
CA PRO A 265 6.45 -16.32 0.78
C PRO A 265 6.89 -14.91 0.41
N GLY A 266 7.33 -14.72 -0.83
CA GLY A 266 7.73 -13.40 -1.33
C GLY A 266 6.58 -12.38 -1.33
N LEU A 267 5.35 -12.84 -1.50
CA LEU A 267 4.15 -12.02 -1.42
C LEU A 267 3.95 -11.36 -0.04
N ASN A 268 4.41 -11.97 1.05
CA ASN A 268 4.39 -11.35 2.37
C ASN A 268 5.18 -10.04 2.38
N ARG A 269 6.30 -9.99 1.66
CA ARG A 269 7.10 -8.76 1.50
C ARG A 269 6.38 -7.71 0.66
N VAL A 270 5.65 -8.14 -0.38
CA VAL A 270 4.82 -7.23 -1.20
C VAL A 270 3.72 -6.62 -0.35
N ILE A 271 3.03 -7.42 0.45
CA ILE A 271 1.94 -6.95 1.32
C ILE A 271 2.46 -5.92 2.33
N ARG A 272 3.57 -6.23 3.03
CA ARG A 272 4.18 -5.29 3.99
C ARG A 272 4.69 -4.02 3.33
N ALA A 273 5.30 -4.13 2.15
CA ALA A 273 5.77 -2.96 1.40
C ALA A 273 4.60 -2.06 0.95
N ALA A 274 3.48 -2.64 0.51
CA ALA A 274 2.28 -1.89 0.18
C ALA A 274 1.66 -1.22 1.41
N TYR A 275 1.63 -1.91 2.54
CA TYR A 275 1.14 -1.38 3.82
C TYR A 275 1.97 -0.16 4.27
N ASP A 276 3.29 -0.27 4.21
CA ASP A 276 4.22 0.83 4.50
C ASP A 276 4.08 2.00 3.52
N LEU A 277 3.93 1.69 2.23
CA LEU A 277 3.78 2.68 1.15
C LEU A 277 2.49 3.52 1.33
N LEU A 278 1.44 2.90 1.84
CA LEU A 278 0.18 3.55 2.20
C LEU A 278 0.28 4.41 3.48
N GLY A 279 1.45 4.45 4.13
CA GLY A 279 1.65 5.18 5.37
C GLY A 279 0.94 4.58 6.57
N LEU A 280 0.69 3.28 6.53
CA LEU A 280 -0.01 2.54 7.57
C LEU A 280 0.93 2.01 8.65
N GLN A 281 0.37 1.78 9.82
CA GLN A 281 1.01 1.08 10.94
C GLN A 281 -0.03 0.32 11.75
N THR A 282 0.44 -0.57 12.62
CA THR A 282 -0.42 -1.47 13.38
C THR A 282 -0.30 -1.21 14.89
N TYR A 283 -1.43 -1.13 15.56
CA TYR A 283 -1.50 -1.33 17.00
C TYR A 283 -2.34 -2.57 17.33
N PHE A 284 -2.22 -3.08 18.54
CA PHE A 284 -2.91 -4.29 18.97
C PHE A 284 -3.86 -4.02 20.14
N THR A 285 -4.95 -4.75 20.16
CA THR A 285 -5.75 -4.97 21.36
C THR A 285 -5.64 -6.44 21.76
N ALA A 286 -5.39 -6.70 23.03
CA ALA A 286 -5.15 -8.06 23.53
C ALA A 286 -6.10 -8.36 24.70
N GLY A 287 -7.07 -9.23 24.46
CA GLY A 287 -8.06 -9.67 25.43
C GLY A 287 -8.41 -11.15 25.26
N VAL A 288 -9.01 -11.76 26.28
CA VAL A 288 -9.38 -13.19 26.26
C VAL A 288 -10.35 -13.54 25.14
N LYS A 289 -11.24 -12.62 24.77
CA LYS A 289 -12.18 -12.85 23.65
C LYS A 289 -11.50 -12.70 22.30
N GLU A 290 -10.61 -11.71 22.15
CA GLU A 290 -10.00 -11.38 20.88
C GLU A 290 -8.62 -10.77 21.09
N VAL A 291 -7.65 -11.20 20.26
CA VAL A 291 -6.42 -10.47 19.99
C VAL A 291 -6.53 -9.97 18.56
N ARG A 292 -6.39 -8.66 18.36
CA ARG A 292 -6.60 -8.03 17.07
C ARG A 292 -5.52 -7.02 16.73
N ALA A 293 -5.09 -7.06 15.49
CA ALA A 293 -4.27 -6.04 14.86
C ALA A 293 -5.16 -5.00 14.19
N TRP A 294 -4.96 -3.73 14.52
CA TRP A 294 -5.71 -2.61 13.99
C TRP A 294 -4.83 -1.76 13.08
N THR A 295 -5.37 -1.40 11.92
CA THR A 295 -4.69 -0.53 10.97
C THR A 295 -4.99 0.94 11.27
N ILE A 296 -3.95 1.74 11.41
CA ILE A 296 -4.00 3.20 11.56
C ILE A 296 -2.97 3.87 10.64
N HIS A 297 -3.08 5.17 10.46
CA HIS A 297 -2.04 5.93 9.76
C HIS A 297 -0.87 6.26 10.70
N LYS A 298 0.32 6.33 10.13
CA LYS A 298 1.48 6.85 10.85
C LYS A 298 1.22 8.30 11.26
N GLY A 299 1.36 8.58 12.55
CA GLY A 299 1.06 9.89 13.13
C GLY A 299 -0.33 10.03 13.76
N ASP A 300 -1.19 9.02 13.65
CA ASP A 300 -2.49 9.03 14.33
C ASP A 300 -2.33 9.09 15.85
N THR A 301 -3.16 9.90 16.49
CA THR A 301 -3.24 10.00 17.94
C THR A 301 -4.10 8.91 18.55
N ALA A 302 -3.99 8.70 19.86
CA ALA A 302 -4.77 7.70 20.58
C ALA A 302 -6.28 7.82 20.39
N PRO A 303 -6.92 9.01 20.40
CA PRO A 303 -8.33 9.15 20.05
C PRO A 303 -8.65 8.71 18.62
N GLN A 304 -7.83 9.08 17.62
CA GLN A 304 -8.02 8.66 16.23
C GLN A 304 -7.92 7.14 16.10
N ALA A 305 -6.93 6.53 16.75
CA ALA A 305 -6.78 5.07 16.79
C ALA A 305 -7.98 4.37 17.46
N ALA A 306 -8.53 4.93 18.55
CA ALA A 306 -9.74 4.41 19.17
C ALA A 306 -10.95 4.50 18.22
N GLY A 307 -11.04 5.58 17.44
CA GLY A 307 -12.08 5.82 16.44
C GLY A 307 -12.13 4.78 15.32
N VAL A 308 -11.02 4.11 15.03
CA VAL A 308 -10.97 3.02 14.02
C VAL A 308 -11.81 1.82 14.45
N SER A 309 -11.89 1.52 15.76
CA SER A 309 -12.73 0.43 16.25
C SER A 309 -14.20 0.83 16.33
N HIS A 310 -14.50 2.07 16.73
CA HIS A 310 -15.85 2.65 16.75
C HIS A 310 -15.76 4.18 16.81
N THR A 311 -16.50 4.89 15.95
CA THR A 311 -16.46 6.36 15.87
C THR A 311 -16.81 7.07 17.18
N ASP A 312 -17.66 6.48 18.02
CA ASP A 312 -18.01 7.03 19.32
C ASP A 312 -16.84 6.97 20.32
N PHE A 313 -15.91 6.02 20.14
CA PHE A 313 -14.73 5.92 21.02
C PHE A 313 -13.76 7.08 20.84
N GLU A 314 -13.68 7.67 19.66
CA GLU A 314 -12.92 8.89 19.42
C GLU A 314 -13.50 10.06 20.20
N ARG A 315 -14.83 10.24 20.15
CA ARG A 315 -15.54 11.33 20.85
C ARG A 315 -15.51 11.17 22.35
N GLY A 316 -15.75 9.94 22.83
CA GLY A 316 -15.78 9.60 24.25
C GLY A 316 -14.41 9.28 24.84
N PHE A 317 -13.30 9.47 24.12
CA PHE A 317 -11.97 9.09 24.58
C PHE A 317 -11.58 9.78 25.90
N ILE A 318 -11.15 8.98 26.88
CA ILE A 318 -10.67 9.43 28.18
C ILE A 318 -9.14 9.30 28.24
N ARG A 319 -8.63 8.08 28.04
CA ARG A 319 -7.20 7.74 28.08
C ARG A 319 -6.95 6.41 27.39
N ALA A 320 -5.68 6.15 27.01
CA ALA A 320 -5.20 4.87 26.56
C ALA A 320 -4.24 4.26 27.60
N GLU A 321 -4.41 2.98 27.92
CA GLU A 321 -3.43 2.20 28.67
C GLU A 321 -2.56 1.50 27.63
N VAL A 322 -1.27 1.88 27.54
CA VAL A 322 -0.38 1.49 26.44
C VAL A 322 0.88 0.81 26.96
N ILE A 323 1.26 -0.28 26.32
CA ILE A 323 2.57 -0.92 26.48
C ILE A 323 3.09 -1.29 25.09
N SER A 324 4.40 -1.15 24.86
CA SER A 324 4.97 -1.62 23.59
C SER A 324 4.96 -3.16 23.55
N PHE A 325 4.87 -3.72 22.32
CA PHE A 325 4.93 -5.17 22.13
C PHE A 325 6.17 -5.78 22.79
N ASP A 326 7.35 -5.19 22.58
CA ASP A 326 8.61 -5.72 23.10
C ASP A 326 8.65 -5.72 24.65
N GLU A 327 8.15 -4.66 25.28
CA GLU A 327 8.06 -4.61 26.74
C GLU A 327 7.08 -5.64 27.30
N LEU A 328 5.96 -5.88 26.59
CA LEU A 328 5.00 -6.91 26.97
C LEU A 328 5.60 -8.31 26.87
N MET A 329 6.33 -8.59 25.77
CA MET A 329 7.04 -9.87 25.60
C MET A 329 8.07 -10.11 26.71
N ALA A 330 8.83 -9.07 27.07
CA ALA A 330 9.82 -9.13 28.15
C ALA A 330 9.16 -9.35 29.54
N CYS A 331 7.92 -8.90 29.72
CA CYS A 331 7.15 -9.15 30.96
C CYS A 331 6.51 -10.53 31.01
N GLY A 332 6.21 -11.14 29.86
CA GLY A 332 5.62 -12.47 29.72
C GLY A 332 4.09 -12.51 29.94
N SER A 333 3.47 -11.49 30.51
CA SER A 333 2.02 -11.37 30.63
C SER A 333 1.58 -9.93 30.91
N MET A 334 0.31 -9.62 30.61
CA MET A 334 -0.30 -8.33 30.94
C MET A 334 -0.32 -8.06 32.46
N GLN A 335 -0.52 -9.08 33.27
CA GLN A 335 -0.51 -8.95 34.74
C GLN A 335 0.90 -8.58 35.24
N ALA A 336 1.94 -9.29 34.78
CA ALA A 336 3.32 -8.99 35.15
C ALA A 336 3.74 -7.61 34.67
N ALA A 337 3.30 -7.19 33.50
CA ALA A 337 3.53 -5.85 32.98
C ALA A 337 2.91 -4.75 33.86
N LYS A 338 1.70 -4.99 34.38
CA LYS A 338 1.01 -4.09 35.32
C LYS A 338 1.72 -4.03 36.66
N GLU A 339 2.11 -5.17 37.20
CA GLU A 339 2.84 -5.25 38.48
C GLU A 339 4.21 -4.56 38.41
N LYS A 340 4.87 -4.63 37.27
CA LYS A 340 6.14 -3.94 37.02
C LYS A 340 5.98 -2.45 36.60
N GLY A 341 4.75 -1.93 36.58
CA GLY A 341 4.47 -0.54 36.21
C GLY A 341 4.86 -0.16 34.77
N LYS A 342 4.85 -1.14 33.85
CA LYS A 342 5.23 -0.93 32.44
C LYS A 342 4.09 -0.40 31.56
N ILE A 343 2.86 -0.51 32.03
CA ILE A 343 1.69 0.02 31.33
C ILE A 343 1.58 1.52 31.59
N ARG A 344 1.72 2.32 30.54
CA ARG A 344 1.62 3.77 30.59
C ARG A 344 0.15 4.20 30.45
N SER A 345 -0.22 5.30 31.10
CA SER A 345 -1.51 5.96 30.89
C SER A 345 -1.28 7.19 30.04
N GLU A 346 -1.81 7.15 28.82
CA GLU A 346 -1.57 8.17 27.78
C GLU A 346 -2.85 8.98 27.51
N GLY A 347 -2.67 10.27 27.26
CA GLY A 347 -3.74 11.23 26.97
C GLY A 347 -4.05 11.37 25.48
N LYS A 348 -4.84 12.42 25.16
CA LYS A 348 -5.34 12.69 23.80
C LYS A 348 -4.25 13.02 22.78
N ASP A 349 -3.13 13.57 23.24
CA ASP A 349 -2.03 14.02 22.37
C ASP A 349 -1.01 12.90 22.11
N TYR A 350 -1.21 11.73 22.69
CA TYR A 350 -0.31 10.60 22.46
C TYR A 350 -0.39 10.13 21.01
N VAL A 351 0.72 10.19 20.31
CA VAL A 351 0.87 9.63 18.96
C VAL A 351 1.18 8.14 19.08
N MET A 352 0.35 7.33 18.46
CA MET A 352 0.48 5.87 18.47
C MET A 352 1.77 5.42 17.79
N ASN A 353 2.44 4.44 18.38
CA ASN A 353 3.60 3.80 17.77
C ASN A 353 3.21 2.44 17.17
N ASP A 354 3.93 2.04 16.12
CA ASP A 354 3.76 0.69 15.56
C ASP A 354 4.12 -0.37 16.62
N GLY A 355 3.21 -1.32 16.82
CA GLY A 355 3.36 -2.37 17.84
C GLY A 355 2.86 -2.01 19.24
N ASP A 356 2.25 -0.86 19.45
CA ASP A 356 1.59 -0.56 20.73
C ASP A 356 0.48 -1.58 21.02
N VAL A 357 0.47 -2.13 22.23
CA VAL A 357 -0.63 -2.95 22.74
C VAL A 357 -1.46 -2.07 23.68
N THR A 358 -2.73 -1.87 23.33
CA THR A 358 -3.51 -0.75 23.88
C THR A 358 -4.87 -1.20 24.41
N LEU A 359 -5.28 -0.61 25.52
CA LEU A 359 -6.65 -0.66 26.04
C LEU A 359 -7.18 0.77 26.15
N PHE A 360 -8.16 1.11 25.33
CA PHE A 360 -8.81 2.42 25.39
C PHE A 360 -9.86 2.48 26.49
N ARG A 361 -9.87 3.59 27.24
CA ARG A 361 -10.93 3.95 28.17
C ARG A 361 -11.73 5.10 27.59
N PHE A 362 -13.01 4.90 27.49
CA PHE A 362 -13.95 5.87 26.91
C PHE A 362 -15.24 5.91 27.70
N ASN A 363 -15.96 7.01 27.59
CA ASN A 363 -17.30 7.18 28.11
C ASN A 363 -18.23 7.59 26.94
N VAL A 364 -19.21 6.74 26.66
CA VAL A 364 -20.17 6.92 25.54
C VAL A 364 -21.57 7.06 26.13
#